data_0537b9cf364303e69f616da2b862c846
#
_entry.id   0537b9cf364303e69f616da2b862c846
#
_cell.length_a   1.000
_cell.length_b   1.000
_cell.length_c   1.000
_cell.angle_alpha   90.00
_cell.angle_beta   90.00
_cell.angle_gamma   90.00
#
_symmetry.space_group_name_H-M   'P 1'
#
loop_
_entity.id
_entity.type
_entity.pdbx_description
1 polymer ?
#
loop_
_entity_poly.entity_id
_entity_poly.type
_entity_poly.pdbx_seq_one_letter_code
_entity_poly.pdbx_strand_id
1 'polypeptide(L)'
;MQRDPYKLVANIYDHLMKTVGYAEWAKYISELREFYAPKSETFLEIASGSGKLAFYLNRVFKNVILLDISKSMLLRIDAGLNRVCADMISLPFKAKFDFIYSTFDSINYLLDANDLQKYFNEIHKILSKDGVFTFDASLENNSLKNLKRLNRREKFQNILYIQNSLYDVEKKIHINKFKVKLDNGEIFEEVHLQKIYNFELYFELIEFAGLKVINCFNTFTFDDANKNSERIQFILKRKHA
;
A
#
# COMPACT_ATOMS: atom_id res chain seq x y z
N MET A 1 -13.42 16.66 -11.00
CA MET A 1 -13.08 15.23 -11.18
C MET A 1 -11.68 15.02 -10.65
N GLN A 2 -11.54 14.21 -9.63
CA GLN A 2 -10.21 13.80 -9.10
C GLN A 2 -9.49 13.05 -10.23
N ARG A 3 -8.25 13.42 -10.52
CA ARG A 3 -7.45 12.79 -11.58
C ARG A 3 -7.11 11.36 -11.10
N ASP A 4 -7.37 10.34 -11.91
CA ASP A 4 -6.94 8.96 -11.65
C ASP A 4 -5.40 8.94 -11.50
N PRO A 5 -4.85 8.64 -10.31
CA PRO A 5 -3.44 8.86 -10.00
C PRO A 5 -2.48 7.91 -10.72
N TYR A 6 -2.97 6.83 -11.32
CA TYR A 6 -2.15 5.85 -12.04
C TYR A 6 -2.55 5.69 -13.51
N LYS A 7 -3.31 6.64 -14.06
CA LYS A 7 -3.89 6.51 -15.41
C LYS A 7 -2.87 6.16 -16.49
N LEU A 8 -1.69 6.73 -16.40
CA LEU A 8 -0.63 6.57 -17.40
C LEU A 8 0.35 5.45 -17.04
N VAL A 9 0.75 5.43 -15.78
CA VAL A 9 1.71 4.45 -15.26
C VAL A 9 1.10 3.05 -15.21
N ALA A 10 -0.23 2.90 -15.10
CA ALA A 10 -0.89 1.60 -15.11
C ALA A 10 -0.46 0.71 -16.29
N ASN A 11 -0.24 1.28 -17.47
CA ASN A 11 0.16 0.51 -18.66
C ASN A 11 1.57 -0.11 -18.58
N ILE A 12 2.45 0.46 -17.78
CA ILE A 12 3.82 -0.03 -17.56
C ILE A 12 4.02 -0.53 -16.12
N TYR A 13 3.00 -0.47 -15.29
CA TYR A 13 3.10 -0.74 -13.85
C TYR A 13 3.67 -2.13 -13.55
N ASP A 14 3.18 -3.15 -14.22
CA ASP A 14 3.65 -4.52 -14.05
C ASP A 14 5.13 -4.68 -14.42
N HIS A 15 5.61 -3.91 -15.41
CA HIS A 15 7.01 -3.88 -15.78
C HIS A 15 7.84 -3.09 -14.74
N LEU A 16 7.32 -1.97 -14.23
CA LEU A 16 7.98 -1.22 -13.16
C LEU A 16 8.17 -2.10 -11.91
N MET A 17 7.20 -2.94 -11.62
CA MET A 17 7.15 -3.83 -10.45
C MET A 17 7.72 -5.24 -10.72
N LYS A 18 8.40 -5.47 -11.85
CA LYS A 18 8.93 -6.79 -12.26
C LYS A 18 9.90 -7.44 -11.27
N THR A 19 10.58 -6.60 -10.47
CA THR A 19 11.54 -7.06 -9.44
C THR A 19 10.92 -7.23 -8.06
N VAL A 20 9.62 -6.99 -7.91
CA VAL A 20 8.92 -7.16 -6.64
C VAL A 20 8.63 -8.63 -6.42
N GLY A 21 9.03 -9.16 -5.27
CA GLY A 21 8.77 -10.53 -4.85
C GLY A 21 7.32 -10.72 -4.37
N TYR A 22 6.34 -10.69 -5.27
CA TYR A 22 4.92 -10.87 -4.89
C TYR A 22 4.65 -12.20 -4.17
N ALA A 23 5.37 -13.25 -4.52
CA ALA A 23 5.25 -14.54 -3.82
C ALA A 23 5.77 -14.45 -2.38
N GLU A 24 6.85 -13.71 -2.14
CA GLU A 24 7.38 -13.43 -0.80
C GLU A 24 6.39 -12.62 0.03
N TRP A 25 5.81 -11.56 -0.56
CA TRP A 25 4.76 -10.79 0.08
C TRP A 25 3.55 -11.64 0.43
N ALA A 26 3.08 -12.47 -0.50
CA ALA A 26 1.94 -13.35 -0.26
C ALA A 26 2.22 -14.36 0.87
N LYS A 27 3.43 -14.94 0.90
CA LYS A 27 3.85 -15.83 1.99
C LYS A 27 3.83 -15.07 3.32
N TYR A 28 4.46 -13.90 3.38
CA TYR A 28 4.55 -13.09 4.60
C TYR A 28 3.16 -12.66 5.12
N ILE A 29 2.28 -12.14 4.26
CA ILE A 29 0.91 -11.76 4.65
C ILE A 29 0.10 -12.98 5.10
N SER A 30 0.29 -14.15 4.47
CA SER A 30 -0.36 -15.40 4.91
C SER A 30 0.13 -15.83 6.30
N GLU A 31 1.42 -15.75 6.58
CA GLU A 31 2.00 -16.05 7.89
C GLU A 31 1.45 -15.10 8.97
N LEU A 32 1.38 -13.79 8.68
CA LEU A 32 0.78 -12.83 9.59
C LEU A 32 -0.69 -13.15 9.88
N ARG A 33 -1.46 -13.52 8.84
CA ARG A 33 -2.86 -13.93 9.02
C ARG A 33 -2.98 -15.20 9.87
N GLU A 34 -2.17 -16.21 9.63
CA GLU A 34 -2.19 -17.45 10.39
C GLU A 34 -1.86 -17.21 11.88
N PHE A 35 -0.93 -16.31 12.15
CA PHE A 35 -0.46 -16.03 13.50
C PHE A 35 -1.45 -15.16 14.28
N TYR A 36 -1.99 -14.10 13.65
CA TYR A 36 -2.76 -13.06 14.37
C TYR A 36 -4.27 -13.15 14.18
N ALA A 37 -4.73 -13.79 13.08
CA ALA A 37 -6.15 -13.91 12.72
C ALA A 37 -6.48 -15.27 12.08
N PRO A 38 -6.15 -16.42 12.72
CA PRO A 38 -6.29 -17.76 12.11
C PRO A 38 -7.73 -18.12 11.72
N LYS A 39 -8.72 -17.50 12.37
CA LYS A 39 -10.15 -17.74 12.13
C LYS A 39 -10.81 -16.72 11.20
N SER A 40 -10.02 -15.87 10.51
CA SER A 40 -10.57 -14.86 9.62
C SER A 40 -11.22 -15.48 8.39
N GLU A 41 -12.41 -15.00 8.04
CA GLU A 41 -13.21 -15.43 6.91
C GLU A 41 -13.47 -14.29 5.91
N THR A 42 -13.40 -13.04 6.37
CA THR A 42 -13.64 -11.84 5.55
C THR A 42 -12.38 -11.02 5.39
N PHE A 43 -12.03 -10.73 4.12
CA PHE A 43 -10.74 -10.15 3.75
C PHE A 43 -10.91 -8.87 2.93
N LEU A 44 -10.10 -7.86 3.22
CA LEU A 44 -10.03 -6.62 2.45
C LEU A 44 -8.57 -6.27 2.16
N GLU A 45 -8.24 -6.10 0.89
CA GLU A 45 -6.99 -5.48 0.46
C GLU A 45 -7.24 -4.02 0.11
N ILE A 46 -6.55 -3.10 0.79
CA ILE A 46 -6.63 -1.67 0.54
C ILE A 46 -5.41 -1.23 -0.27
N ALA A 47 -5.64 -0.38 -1.28
CA ALA A 47 -4.66 0.03 -2.28
C ALA A 47 -4.10 -1.18 -3.05
N SER A 48 -4.99 -2.02 -3.56
CA SER A 48 -4.68 -3.30 -4.21
C SER A 48 -3.96 -3.15 -5.55
N GLY A 49 -3.92 -1.95 -6.12
CA GLY A 49 -3.33 -1.69 -7.42
C GLY A 49 -3.92 -2.57 -8.51
N SER A 50 -3.08 -3.29 -9.25
CA SER A 50 -3.49 -4.24 -10.30
C SER A 50 -3.88 -5.63 -9.76
N GLY A 51 -4.00 -5.81 -8.43
CA GLY A 51 -4.43 -7.06 -7.81
C GLY A 51 -3.40 -8.20 -7.86
N LYS A 52 -2.15 -7.90 -8.15
CA LYS A 52 -1.11 -8.94 -8.26
C LYS A 52 -0.89 -9.70 -6.96
N LEU A 53 -0.89 -9.03 -5.82
CA LEU A 53 -0.75 -9.71 -4.54
C LEU A 53 -1.96 -10.61 -4.27
N ALA A 54 -3.18 -10.10 -4.51
CA ALA A 54 -4.40 -10.89 -4.39
C ALA A 54 -4.39 -12.15 -5.27
N PHE A 55 -3.81 -12.09 -6.47
CA PHE A 55 -3.65 -13.27 -7.33
C PHE A 55 -2.87 -14.39 -6.63
N TYR A 56 -1.77 -14.06 -5.94
CA TYR A 56 -1.00 -15.03 -5.17
C TYR A 56 -1.72 -15.50 -3.90
N LEU A 57 -2.51 -14.62 -3.27
CA LEU A 57 -3.26 -14.91 -2.04
C LEU A 57 -4.60 -15.61 -2.26
N ASN A 58 -5.12 -15.65 -3.48
CA ASN A 58 -6.46 -16.16 -3.81
C ASN A 58 -6.70 -17.64 -3.39
N ARG A 59 -5.64 -18.42 -3.24
CA ARG A 59 -5.74 -19.80 -2.73
C ARG A 59 -5.99 -19.87 -1.23
N VAL A 60 -5.59 -18.82 -0.50
CA VAL A 60 -5.66 -18.73 0.98
C VAL A 60 -6.80 -17.81 1.42
N PHE A 61 -6.95 -16.68 0.76
CA PHE A 61 -7.96 -15.65 1.08
C PHE A 61 -9.09 -15.72 0.06
N LYS A 62 -10.11 -16.49 0.38
CA LYS A 62 -11.29 -16.61 -0.49
C LYS A 62 -12.16 -15.36 -0.36
N ASN A 63 -12.74 -14.92 -1.48
CA ASN A 63 -13.68 -13.78 -1.52
C ASN A 63 -13.08 -12.46 -0.99
N VAL A 64 -11.77 -12.24 -1.19
CA VAL A 64 -11.15 -10.97 -0.85
C VAL A 64 -11.78 -9.83 -1.66
N ILE A 65 -12.05 -8.71 -1.00
CA ILE A 65 -12.45 -7.47 -1.65
C ILE A 65 -11.18 -6.64 -1.90
N LEU A 66 -11.01 -6.17 -3.13
CA LEU A 66 -9.88 -5.36 -3.57
C LEU A 66 -10.32 -3.91 -3.73
N LEU A 67 -9.71 -3.01 -2.97
CA LEU A 67 -10.02 -1.58 -3.02
C LEU A 67 -8.82 -0.80 -3.52
N ASP A 68 -9.05 0.09 -4.47
CA ASP A 68 -8.06 1.07 -4.92
C ASP A 68 -8.75 2.36 -5.36
N ILE A 69 -8.05 3.48 -5.26
CA ILE A 69 -8.54 4.78 -5.75
C ILE A 69 -8.44 4.88 -7.28
N SER A 70 -7.50 4.17 -7.89
CA SER A 70 -7.26 4.19 -9.34
C SER A 70 -8.17 3.22 -10.06
N LYS A 71 -9.12 3.75 -10.80
CA LYS A 71 -9.95 2.96 -11.71
C LYS A 71 -9.11 2.25 -12.78
N SER A 72 -8.07 2.89 -13.28
CA SER A 72 -7.18 2.33 -14.30
C SER A 72 -6.43 1.10 -13.78
N MET A 73 -6.05 1.08 -12.51
CA MET A 73 -5.43 -0.08 -11.87
C MET A 73 -6.45 -1.21 -11.68
N LEU A 74 -7.64 -0.90 -11.16
CA LEU A 74 -8.70 -1.87 -10.93
C LEU A 74 -9.19 -2.55 -12.22
N LEU A 75 -9.15 -1.88 -13.36
CA LEU A 75 -9.49 -2.46 -14.66
C LEU A 75 -8.50 -3.54 -15.13
N ARG A 76 -7.33 -3.64 -14.51
CA ARG A 76 -6.31 -4.68 -14.80
C ARG A 76 -6.51 -5.95 -13.95
N ILE A 77 -7.35 -5.88 -12.94
CA ILE A 77 -7.67 -7.01 -12.05
C ILE A 77 -8.56 -8.00 -12.82
N ASP A 78 -8.32 -9.28 -12.63
CA ASP A 78 -9.16 -10.35 -13.17
C ASP A 78 -10.64 -10.11 -12.85
N ALA A 79 -11.52 -10.30 -13.84
CA ALA A 79 -12.95 -10.07 -13.71
C ALA A 79 -13.64 -10.94 -12.65
N GLY A 80 -13.00 -12.05 -12.24
CA GLY A 80 -13.49 -12.94 -11.19
C GLY A 80 -13.28 -12.44 -9.75
N LEU A 81 -12.53 -11.33 -9.55
CA LEU A 81 -12.26 -10.78 -8.22
C LEU A 81 -13.16 -9.56 -7.92
N ASN A 82 -13.62 -9.48 -6.67
CA ASN A 82 -14.43 -8.35 -6.19
C ASN A 82 -13.55 -7.10 -6.06
N ARG A 83 -13.92 -6.02 -6.74
CA ARG A 83 -13.15 -4.77 -6.76
C ARG A 83 -14.04 -3.55 -6.49
N VAL A 84 -13.53 -2.62 -5.72
CA VAL A 84 -14.21 -1.38 -5.31
C VAL A 84 -13.29 -0.20 -5.58
N CYS A 85 -13.77 0.78 -6.34
CA CYS A 85 -13.05 2.03 -6.58
C CYS A 85 -13.43 3.04 -5.50
N ALA A 86 -12.53 3.27 -4.55
CA ALA A 86 -12.77 4.20 -3.44
C ALA A 86 -11.45 4.71 -2.85
N ASP A 87 -11.55 5.85 -2.15
CA ASP A 87 -10.44 6.41 -1.39
C ASP A 87 -10.31 5.71 -0.02
N MET A 88 -9.09 5.39 0.41
CA MET A 88 -8.83 4.75 1.69
C MET A 88 -9.21 5.60 2.90
N ILE A 89 -9.30 6.93 2.74
CA ILE A 89 -9.76 7.84 3.81
C ILE A 89 -11.29 7.99 3.87
N SER A 90 -12.03 7.27 3.01
CA SER A 90 -13.50 7.29 2.95
C SER A 90 -14.00 5.93 2.45
N LEU A 91 -13.97 4.93 3.31
CA LEU A 91 -14.27 3.54 2.95
C LEU A 91 -15.79 3.31 2.83
N PRO A 92 -16.29 2.74 1.70
CA PRO A 92 -17.73 2.64 1.44
C PRO A 92 -18.38 1.41 2.09
N PHE A 93 -17.79 0.85 3.16
CA PHE A 93 -18.24 -0.40 3.74
C PHE A 93 -19.05 -0.19 5.02
N LYS A 94 -20.19 -0.88 5.11
CA LYS A 94 -20.96 -1.10 6.35
C LYS A 94 -20.59 -2.43 7.02
N ALA A 95 -20.13 -3.38 6.21
CA ALA A 95 -19.67 -4.69 6.68
C ALA A 95 -18.38 -4.57 7.48
N LYS A 96 -18.10 -5.58 8.31
CA LYS A 96 -16.85 -5.71 9.05
C LYS A 96 -15.97 -6.76 8.40
N PHE A 97 -14.65 -6.58 8.57
CA PHE A 97 -13.63 -7.46 8.03
C PHE A 97 -12.80 -8.04 9.17
N ASP A 98 -12.45 -9.33 9.04
CA ASP A 98 -11.63 -10.01 10.03
C ASP A 98 -10.15 -9.82 9.80
N PHE A 99 -9.75 -9.67 8.53
CA PHE A 99 -8.38 -9.40 8.17
C PHE A 99 -8.32 -8.35 7.07
N ILE A 100 -7.75 -7.20 7.40
CA ILE A 100 -7.51 -6.10 6.47
C ILE A 100 -6.01 -5.98 6.27
N TYR A 101 -5.58 -5.81 5.03
CA TYR A 101 -4.16 -5.57 4.75
C TYR A 101 -3.97 -4.49 3.67
N SER A 102 -2.88 -3.75 3.81
CA SER A 102 -2.42 -2.76 2.84
C SER A 102 -0.90 -2.89 2.71
N THR A 103 -0.39 -3.05 1.50
CA THR A 103 1.02 -3.35 1.26
C THR A 103 1.67 -2.33 0.33
N PHE A 104 2.99 -2.46 0.17
CA PHE A 104 3.80 -1.62 -0.75
C PHE A 104 3.79 -0.15 -0.38
N ASP A 105 3.92 0.15 0.93
CA ASP A 105 3.97 1.52 1.46
C ASP A 105 2.85 2.45 0.94
N SER A 106 1.69 1.85 0.65
CA SER A 106 0.52 2.60 0.14
C SER A 106 0.08 3.70 1.10
N ILE A 107 0.26 3.50 2.40
CA ILE A 107 -0.06 4.49 3.44
C ILE A 107 0.77 5.78 3.29
N ASN A 108 1.97 5.71 2.72
CA ASN A 108 2.82 6.86 2.49
C ASN A 108 2.27 7.82 1.42
N TYR A 109 1.27 7.41 0.62
CA TYR A 109 0.54 8.30 -0.30
C TYR A 109 -0.41 9.28 0.42
N LEU A 110 -0.70 9.06 1.69
CA LEU A 110 -1.40 10.03 2.54
C LEU A 110 -0.40 11.12 2.93
N LEU A 111 -0.48 12.28 2.30
CA LEU A 111 0.52 13.34 2.44
C LEU A 111 0.33 14.22 3.68
N ASP A 112 -0.84 14.14 4.29
CA ASP A 112 -1.23 14.92 5.47
C ASP A 112 -1.54 13.98 6.66
N ALA A 113 -1.09 14.35 7.86
CA ALA A 113 -1.33 13.58 9.07
C ALA A 113 -2.82 13.47 9.43
N ASN A 114 -3.65 14.47 9.05
CA ASN A 114 -5.10 14.40 9.24
C ASN A 114 -5.72 13.31 8.34
N ASP A 115 -5.23 13.13 7.11
CA ASP A 115 -5.70 12.08 6.22
C ASP A 115 -5.24 10.70 6.73
N LEU A 116 -4.01 10.61 7.26
CA LEU A 116 -3.54 9.40 7.94
C LEU A 116 -4.42 9.06 9.16
N GLN A 117 -4.81 10.06 9.96
CA GLN A 117 -5.75 9.87 11.06
C GLN A 117 -7.14 9.43 10.59
N LYS A 118 -7.68 10.04 9.52
CA LYS A 118 -8.96 9.60 8.91
C LYS A 118 -8.88 8.16 8.46
N TYR A 119 -7.78 7.75 7.83
CA TYR A 119 -7.57 6.37 7.41
C TYR A 119 -7.67 5.39 8.58
N PHE A 120 -6.96 5.63 9.68
CA PHE A 120 -7.07 4.78 10.86
C PHE A 120 -8.47 4.78 11.48
N ASN A 121 -9.17 5.91 11.46
CA ASN A 121 -10.56 5.98 11.91
C ASN A 121 -11.50 5.13 11.02
N GLU A 122 -11.31 5.14 9.70
CA GLU A 122 -12.07 4.30 8.77
C GLU A 122 -11.77 2.81 9.01
N ILE A 123 -10.51 2.44 9.20
CA ILE A 123 -10.13 1.07 9.58
C ILE A 123 -10.84 0.64 10.87
N HIS A 124 -10.80 1.47 11.91
CA HIS A 124 -11.50 1.16 13.17
C HIS A 124 -12.99 0.92 12.95
N LYS A 125 -13.65 1.66 12.07
CA LYS A 125 -15.08 1.49 11.77
C LYS A 125 -15.39 0.14 11.12
N ILE A 126 -14.53 -0.37 10.23
CA ILE A 126 -14.79 -1.57 9.44
C ILE A 126 -14.08 -2.83 9.94
N LEU A 127 -13.15 -2.72 10.89
CA LEU A 127 -12.48 -3.86 11.49
C LEU A 127 -13.45 -4.60 12.42
N SER A 128 -13.54 -5.93 12.34
CA SER A 128 -14.34 -6.74 13.27
C SER A 128 -13.75 -6.70 14.68
N LYS A 129 -14.51 -7.12 15.69
CA LYS A 129 -14.10 -7.02 17.11
C LYS A 129 -12.74 -7.67 17.36
N ASP A 130 -12.54 -8.87 16.84
CA ASP A 130 -11.30 -9.64 16.98
C ASP A 130 -10.42 -9.56 15.72
N GLY A 131 -10.80 -8.71 14.78
CA GLY A 131 -10.12 -8.52 13.49
C GLY A 131 -8.72 -7.96 13.63
N VAL A 132 -7.93 -8.19 12.59
CA VAL A 132 -6.57 -7.69 12.48
C VAL A 132 -6.45 -6.79 11.27
N PHE A 133 -5.81 -5.65 11.44
CA PHE A 133 -5.33 -4.83 10.34
C PHE A 133 -3.81 -4.84 10.31
N THR A 134 -3.25 -5.07 9.13
CA THR A 134 -1.80 -5.03 8.92
C THR A 134 -1.46 -4.14 7.73
N PHE A 135 -0.42 -3.32 7.87
CA PHE A 135 0.08 -2.48 6.79
C PHE A 135 1.58 -2.28 6.93
N ASP A 136 2.24 -2.02 5.80
CA ASP A 136 3.63 -1.60 5.82
C ASP A 136 3.79 -0.11 5.53
N ALA A 137 4.87 0.45 6.02
CA ALA A 137 5.26 1.83 5.75
C ALA A 137 6.76 1.94 5.49
N SER A 138 7.12 2.77 4.51
CA SER A 138 8.51 3.17 4.26
C SER A 138 8.94 4.24 5.25
N LEU A 139 10.13 4.07 5.82
CA LEU A 139 10.81 5.10 6.60
C LEU A 139 11.95 5.76 5.79
N GLU A 140 12.60 6.74 6.38
CA GLU A 140 13.60 7.58 5.72
C GLU A 140 14.75 6.79 5.10
N ASN A 141 15.26 5.79 5.82
CA ASN A 141 16.35 4.94 5.34
C ASN A 141 16.00 4.18 4.05
N ASN A 142 14.73 3.77 3.87
CA ASN A 142 14.28 3.18 2.61
C ASN A 142 14.35 4.18 1.46
N SER A 143 13.91 5.43 1.70
CA SER A 143 13.99 6.48 0.68
C SER A 143 15.42 6.76 0.27
N LEU A 144 16.33 6.95 1.22
CA LEU A 144 17.74 7.24 0.94
C LEU A 144 18.45 6.10 0.20
N LYS A 145 18.23 4.86 0.62
CA LYS A 145 18.84 3.66 0.01
C LYS A 145 18.43 3.44 -1.44
N ASN A 146 17.16 3.69 -1.76
CA ASN A 146 16.60 3.36 -3.06
C ASN A 146 16.69 4.46 -4.11
N LEU A 147 17.10 5.69 -3.77
CA LEU A 147 17.19 6.83 -4.69
C LEU A 147 17.90 6.48 -5.99
N LYS A 148 19.10 5.87 -5.92
CA LYS A 148 19.90 5.55 -7.13
C LYS A 148 19.21 4.49 -7.99
N ARG A 149 18.62 3.47 -7.39
CA ARG A 149 17.97 2.34 -8.09
C ARG A 149 16.71 2.79 -8.83
N LEU A 150 16.00 3.77 -8.31
CA LEU A 150 14.74 4.27 -8.87
C LEU A 150 14.96 5.31 -9.99
N ASN A 151 16.20 5.78 -10.21
CA ASN A 151 16.53 6.64 -11.32
C ASN A 151 16.91 5.78 -12.52
N ARG A 152 15.99 5.63 -13.49
CA ARG A 152 16.17 4.72 -14.62
C ARG A 152 15.51 5.21 -15.90
N ARG A 153 16.04 4.75 -17.04
CA ARG A 153 15.45 4.93 -18.35
C ARG A 153 15.37 3.55 -19.01
N GLU A 154 14.16 3.12 -19.31
CA GLU A 154 13.91 1.79 -19.87
C GLU A 154 12.88 1.86 -20.99
N LYS A 155 12.87 0.82 -21.84
CA LYS A 155 11.85 0.59 -22.85
C LYS A 155 11.09 -0.70 -22.50
N PHE A 156 9.77 -0.63 -22.51
CA PHE A 156 8.89 -1.78 -22.35
C PHE A 156 7.94 -1.84 -23.54
N GLN A 157 8.02 -2.92 -24.32
CA GLN A 157 7.38 -2.99 -25.63
C GLN A 157 7.80 -1.79 -26.48
N ASN A 158 6.84 -0.96 -26.88
CA ASN A 158 7.11 0.27 -27.65
C ASN A 158 7.04 1.54 -26.79
N ILE A 159 6.86 1.42 -25.49
CA ILE A 159 6.79 2.56 -24.56
C ILE A 159 8.18 2.83 -24.00
N LEU A 160 8.69 4.05 -24.20
CA LEU A 160 9.89 4.54 -23.53
C LEU A 160 9.48 5.30 -22.27
N TYR A 161 10.07 4.96 -21.14
CA TYR A 161 9.84 5.71 -19.91
C TYR A 161 11.13 6.09 -19.19
N ILE A 162 11.06 7.21 -18.47
CA ILE A 162 12.09 7.70 -17.58
C ILE A 162 11.45 7.84 -16.21
N GLN A 163 12.06 7.24 -15.20
CA GLN A 163 11.72 7.46 -13.80
C GLN A 163 12.85 8.25 -13.14
N ASN A 164 12.51 9.38 -12.54
CA ASN A 164 13.39 10.18 -11.70
C ASN A 164 12.86 10.18 -10.28
N SER A 165 13.68 9.73 -9.34
CA SER A 165 13.34 9.64 -7.93
C SER A 165 14.19 10.64 -7.13
N LEU A 166 13.52 11.39 -6.27
CA LEU A 166 14.10 12.41 -5.40
C LEU A 166 13.56 12.25 -3.98
N TYR A 167 14.34 12.62 -2.98
CA TYR A 167 13.86 12.72 -1.61
C TYR A 167 14.11 14.13 -1.08
N ASP A 168 13.03 14.83 -0.74
CA ASP A 168 13.05 16.13 -0.09
C ASP A 168 13.15 15.90 1.42
N VAL A 169 14.35 16.08 1.97
CA VAL A 169 14.66 15.80 3.40
C VAL A 169 13.91 16.75 4.32
N GLU A 170 13.74 18.01 3.94
CA GLU A 170 13.07 19.01 4.78
C GLU A 170 11.56 18.73 4.87
N LYS A 171 10.94 18.44 3.74
CA LYS A 171 9.51 18.10 3.67
C LYS A 171 9.23 16.65 4.02
N LYS A 172 10.25 15.80 4.08
CA LYS A 172 10.14 14.34 4.19
C LYS A 172 9.19 13.74 3.13
N ILE A 173 9.40 14.12 1.88
CA ILE A 173 8.62 13.65 0.74
C ILE A 173 9.53 12.94 -0.24
N HIS A 174 9.21 11.67 -0.51
CA HIS A 174 9.78 10.92 -1.63
C HIS A 174 8.97 11.22 -2.89
N ILE A 175 9.65 11.63 -3.96
CA ILE A 175 9.03 12.10 -5.20
C ILE A 175 9.49 11.18 -6.33
N ASN A 176 8.55 10.49 -6.98
CA ASN A 176 8.80 9.72 -8.19
C ASN A 176 8.14 10.41 -9.38
N LYS A 177 8.95 10.89 -10.33
CA LYS A 177 8.50 11.52 -11.58
C LYS A 177 8.66 10.54 -12.73
N PHE A 178 7.56 10.25 -13.41
CA PHE A 178 7.54 9.42 -14.60
C PHE A 178 7.31 10.28 -15.84
N LYS A 179 8.15 10.09 -16.85
CA LYS A 179 7.94 10.64 -18.19
C LYS A 179 7.81 9.45 -19.13
N VAL A 180 6.65 9.31 -19.76
CA VAL A 180 6.28 8.18 -20.60
C VAL A 180 6.05 8.68 -22.01
N LYS A 181 6.77 8.11 -23.00
CA LYS A 181 6.59 8.39 -24.42
C LYS A 181 5.96 7.16 -25.09
N LEU A 182 4.78 7.36 -25.67
CA LEU A 182 4.06 6.34 -26.43
C LEU A 182 4.56 6.23 -27.87
N ASP A 183 4.17 5.17 -28.58
CA ASP A 183 4.52 4.91 -29.98
C ASP A 183 4.09 6.01 -30.93
N ASN A 184 2.95 6.63 -30.70
CA ASN A 184 2.44 7.75 -31.49
C ASN A 184 3.20 9.07 -31.25
N GLY A 185 4.26 9.03 -30.41
CA GLY A 185 5.06 10.19 -30.07
C GLY A 185 4.53 11.06 -28.94
N GLU A 186 3.34 10.80 -28.43
CA GLU A 186 2.79 11.52 -27.28
C GLU A 186 3.64 11.30 -26.02
N ILE A 187 3.83 12.39 -25.26
CA ILE A 187 4.61 12.38 -24.02
C ILE A 187 3.68 12.75 -22.87
N PHE A 188 3.71 11.94 -21.84
CA PHE A 188 2.96 12.14 -20.61
C PHE A 188 3.88 12.21 -19.42
N GLU A 189 3.49 12.98 -18.42
CA GLU A 189 4.19 13.08 -17.14
C GLU A 189 3.22 12.76 -16.00
N GLU A 190 3.70 11.96 -15.05
CA GLU A 190 2.97 11.59 -13.83
C GLU A 190 3.93 11.70 -12.65
N VAL A 191 3.44 12.24 -11.53
CA VAL A 191 4.22 12.45 -10.33
C VAL A 191 3.53 11.76 -9.16
N HIS A 192 4.29 10.91 -8.48
CA HIS A 192 3.88 10.25 -7.26
C HIS A 192 4.63 10.83 -6.08
N LEU A 193 3.90 11.20 -5.05
CA LEU A 193 4.43 11.76 -3.81
C LEU A 193 4.13 10.80 -2.67
N GLN A 194 5.14 10.52 -1.86
CA GLN A 194 4.99 9.70 -0.66
C GLN A 194 5.56 10.47 0.54
N LYS A 195 4.74 10.65 1.57
CA LYS A 195 5.15 11.27 2.82
C LYS A 195 5.85 10.24 3.70
N ILE A 196 7.02 10.59 4.17
CA ILE A 196 7.77 9.79 5.13
C ILE A 196 7.49 10.35 6.52
N TYR A 197 6.70 9.66 7.28
CA TYR A 197 6.34 10.04 8.65
C TYR A 197 7.39 9.56 9.65
N ASN A 198 7.49 10.23 10.79
CA ASN A 198 8.28 9.75 11.91
C ASN A 198 7.67 8.47 12.47
N PHE A 199 8.53 7.57 12.93
CA PHE A 199 8.13 6.27 13.45
C PHE A 199 7.10 6.38 14.58
N GLU A 200 7.30 7.33 15.49
CA GLU A 200 6.48 7.55 16.67
C GLU A 200 5.07 8.06 16.32
N LEU A 201 4.94 8.88 15.26
CA LEU A 201 3.64 9.43 14.84
C LEU A 201 2.62 8.34 14.48
N TYR A 202 3.07 7.23 13.92
CA TYR A 202 2.16 6.11 13.62
C TYR A 202 1.49 5.59 14.89
N PHE A 203 2.23 5.42 15.99
CA PHE A 203 1.69 4.91 17.25
C PHE A 203 0.67 5.88 17.86
N GLU A 204 0.96 7.18 17.83
CA GLU A 204 0.07 8.23 18.33
C GLU A 204 -1.27 8.24 17.58
N LEU A 205 -1.23 8.24 16.24
CA LEU A 205 -2.43 8.30 15.41
C LEU A 205 -3.25 6.99 15.46
N ILE A 206 -2.58 5.84 15.54
CA ILE A 206 -3.22 4.53 15.73
C ILE A 206 -3.97 4.52 17.06
N GLU A 207 -3.31 4.95 18.13
CA GLU A 207 -3.91 5.00 19.45
C GLU A 207 -5.12 5.93 19.51
N PHE A 208 -5.01 7.11 18.92
CA PHE A 208 -6.08 8.10 18.85
C PHE A 208 -7.31 7.57 18.08
N ALA A 209 -7.11 6.71 17.08
CA ALA A 209 -8.19 6.06 16.34
C ALA A 209 -8.90 4.92 17.10
N GLY A 210 -8.51 4.62 18.35
CA GLY A 210 -9.07 3.50 19.11
C GLY A 210 -8.55 2.13 18.67
N LEU A 211 -7.41 2.12 17.98
CA LEU A 211 -6.64 0.93 17.62
C LEU A 211 -5.46 0.76 18.60
N LYS A 212 -4.89 -0.44 18.65
CA LYS A 212 -3.67 -0.73 19.39
C LYS A 212 -2.67 -1.46 18.50
N VAL A 213 -1.41 -1.11 18.63
CA VAL A 213 -0.31 -1.87 18.04
C VAL A 213 -0.10 -3.14 18.86
N ILE A 214 -0.20 -4.29 18.20
CA ILE A 214 0.13 -5.60 18.79
C ILE A 214 1.62 -5.84 18.59
N ASN A 215 2.11 -5.66 17.35
CA ASN A 215 3.51 -5.74 17.00
C ASN A 215 3.85 -4.73 15.89
N CYS A 216 5.12 -4.37 15.81
CA CYS A 216 5.69 -3.61 14.71
C CYS A 216 7.04 -4.24 14.35
N PHE A 217 7.14 -4.84 13.17
CA PHE A 217 8.31 -5.60 12.73
C PHE A 217 9.07 -4.89 11.61
N ASN A 218 10.33 -5.23 11.44
CA ASN A 218 11.01 -5.03 10.16
C ASN A 218 10.31 -5.91 9.12
N THR A 219 9.85 -5.33 8.02
CA THR A 219 9.07 -6.06 7.00
C THR A 219 9.82 -7.29 6.51
N PHE A 220 9.11 -8.41 6.33
CA PHE A 220 9.60 -9.76 6.02
C PHE A 220 10.34 -10.47 7.16
N THR A 221 10.34 -9.91 8.36
CA THR A 221 10.89 -10.57 9.55
C THR A 221 9.88 -10.53 10.69
N PHE A 222 10.21 -11.15 11.81
CA PHE A 222 9.53 -11.02 13.09
C PHE A 222 10.41 -10.30 14.13
N ASP A 223 11.44 -9.58 13.67
CA ASP A 223 12.28 -8.74 14.50
C ASP A 223 11.62 -7.39 14.70
N ASP A 224 11.68 -6.86 15.91
CA ASP A 224 11.09 -5.58 16.26
C ASP A 224 11.68 -4.45 15.41
N ALA A 225 10.79 -3.62 14.86
CA ALA A 225 11.17 -2.43 14.11
C ALA A 225 11.51 -1.27 15.04
N ASN A 226 12.27 -0.33 14.51
CA ASN A 226 12.59 0.92 15.16
C ASN A 226 12.70 2.07 14.15
N LYS A 227 12.96 3.28 14.61
CA LYS A 227 13.06 4.48 13.76
C LYS A 227 14.13 4.43 12.67
N ASN A 228 15.09 3.50 12.77
CA ASN A 228 16.15 3.30 11.77
C ASN A 228 15.83 2.17 10.78
N SER A 229 14.69 1.50 10.92
CA SER A 229 14.23 0.50 9.97
C SER A 229 14.03 1.12 8.58
N GLU A 230 14.21 0.34 7.52
CA GLU A 230 13.93 0.79 6.15
C GLU A 230 12.42 0.77 5.87
N ARG A 231 11.78 -0.34 6.22
CA ARG A 231 10.36 -0.59 6.04
C ARG A 231 9.83 -1.34 7.26
N ILE A 232 8.69 -0.91 7.74
CA ILE A 232 8.07 -1.45 8.94
C ILE A 232 6.71 -2.06 8.63
N GLN A 233 6.34 -3.10 9.37
CA GLN A 233 5.06 -3.79 9.26
C GLN A 233 4.32 -3.71 10.59
N PHE A 234 3.18 -3.05 10.60
CA PHE A 234 2.32 -2.95 11.77
C PHE A 234 1.27 -4.07 11.81
N ILE A 235 1.00 -4.56 13.00
CA ILE A 235 -0.09 -5.48 13.32
C ILE A 235 -1.00 -4.80 14.34
N LEU A 236 -2.23 -4.50 13.94
CA LEU A 236 -3.17 -3.74 14.75
C LEU A 236 -4.41 -4.54 15.08
N LYS A 237 -4.98 -4.28 16.25
CA LYS A 237 -6.32 -4.71 16.68
C LYS A 237 -7.09 -3.51 17.24
N ARG A 238 -8.41 -3.67 17.40
CA ARG A 238 -9.21 -2.68 18.13
C ARG A 238 -8.79 -2.66 19.60
N LYS A 239 -8.76 -1.47 20.22
CA LYS A 239 -8.78 -1.38 21.68
C LYS A 239 -10.13 -1.91 22.15
N HIS A 240 -10.11 -2.84 23.10
CA HIS A 240 -11.33 -3.20 23.81
C HIS A 240 -11.62 -2.07 24.80
N ALA A 241 -12.89 -1.65 24.84
CA ALA A 241 -13.38 -0.74 25.88
C ALA A 241 -13.35 -1.45 27.24
#